data_3febbd977922b4618a75fde7ced449b4
#
_entry.id   3febbd977922b4618a75fde7ced449b4
#
_cell.length_a   1.000
_cell.length_b   1.000
_cell.length_c   1.000
_cell.angle_alpha   90.00
_cell.angle_beta   90.00
_cell.angle_gamma   90.00
#
_symmetry.space_group_name_H-M   'P 1'
#
loop_
_entity.id
_entity.type
_entity.pdbx_description
1 polymer ?
#
loop_
_entity_poly.entity_id
_entity_poly.type
_entity_poly.pdbx_seq_one_letter_code
_entity_poly.pdbx_strand_id
1 'polypeptide(L)'
;MVSRARGAFTSVVAVVALVGLVGCGDDGGKEQGKSAQGRIEARELCRGNLSGDAVDAVQLITGAEEFSSLDSGDKLESLAQAVVDDYLADGVGGETHRVCGIYLPGSTLADVGIDVSLEDGDGVGDGKFAGSFKQYDLGREGLASPRKAVLYAECVSEKFEGGPVMLRAALNNRDEPDGDAERLRKANLTLLHSVTLALVEQLGCEDRAGLPETAGLA
;
A
#
# COMPACT_ATOMS: atom_id res chain seq x y z
N MET A 1 -44.41 47.13 0.40
CA MET A 1 -43.89 48.36 -0.17
C MET A 1 -42.71 47.96 -1.02
N VAL A 2 -42.92 47.78 -2.30
CA VAL A 2 -42.69 48.71 -3.43
C VAL A 2 -41.21 49.16 -3.45
N SER A 3 -40.35 48.73 -4.40
CA SER A 3 -40.34 49.32 -5.74
C SER A 3 -39.40 48.54 -6.70
N ARG A 4 -39.89 48.41 -7.92
CA ARG A 4 -39.21 47.95 -9.13
C ARG A 4 -38.23 49.02 -9.65
N ALA A 5 -37.13 48.60 -10.27
CA ALA A 5 -36.57 49.38 -11.38
C ALA A 5 -36.03 48.42 -12.46
N ARG A 6 -36.66 48.54 -13.62
CA ARG A 6 -36.24 47.97 -14.91
C ARG A 6 -35.24 48.91 -15.56
N GLY A 7 -34.20 48.38 -16.16
CA GLY A 7 -33.29 49.08 -17.06
C GLY A 7 -32.95 48.18 -18.24
N ALA A 8 -33.58 48.46 -19.37
CA ALA A 8 -33.26 47.88 -20.68
C ALA A 8 -32.34 48.88 -21.42
N PHE A 9 -31.30 48.42 -22.07
CA PHE A 9 -30.63 49.09 -23.20
C PHE A 9 -29.89 48.00 -24.03
N THR A 10 -30.47 47.67 -25.14
CA THR A 10 -30.15 48.02 -26.55
C THR A 10 -28.86 47.39 -27.10
N SER A 11 -29.13 46.59 -28.10
CA SER A 11 -28.34 45.96 -29.15
C SER A 11 -27.23 46.81 -29.75
N VAL A 12 -26.07 46.18 -30.04
CA VAL A 12 -25.29 46.50 -31.24
C VAL A 12 -24.82 45.16 -31.88
N VAL A 13 -25.34 44.96 -33.05
CA VAL A 13 -24.91 43.95 -34.02
C VAL A 13 -23.67 44.44 -34.73
N ALA A 14 -22.58 43.72 -34.68
CA ALA A 14 -21.46 43.90 -35.62
C ALA A 14 -21.17 42.54 -36.27
N VAL A 15 -21.64 42.45 -37.50
CA VAL A 15 -21.28 41.36 -38.45
C VAL A 15 -19.91 41.72 -39.03
N VAL A 16 -18.93 40.90 -38.83
CA VAL A 16 -17.72 40.87 -39.66
C VAL A 16 -17.55 39.49 -40.24
N ALA A 17 -17.85 39.37 -41.50
CA ALA A 17 -17.49 38.25 -42.33
C ALA A 17 -16.08 38.44 -42.86
N LEU A 18 -15.21 37.44 -42.68
CA LEU A 18 -13.98 37.22 -43.45
C LEU A 18 -13.69 35.74 -43.54
N VAL A 19 -14.04 35.20 -44.65
CA VAL A 19 -13.33 34.44 -45.67
C VAL A 19 -12.10 33.67 -45.20
N GLY A 20 -12.25 32.39 -45.22
CA GLY A 20 -11.52 31.29 -45.81
C GLY A 20 -10.02 31.18 -45.58
N LEU A 21 -9.66 30.05 -45.03
CA LEU A 21 -8.55 29.22 -45.52
C LEU A 21 -8.84 27.78 -45.16
N VAL A 22 -9.09 26.99 -46.19
CA VAL A 22 -9.15 25.52 -46.10
C VAL A 22 -7.76 25.02 -45.84
N GLY A 23 -7.52 24.58 -44.61
CA GLY A 23 -6.37 23.76 -44.22
C GLY A 23 -6.90 22.38 -43.91
N CYS A 24 -6.73 21.44 -44.83
CA CYS A 24 -6.78 20.03 -44.51
C CYS A 24 -5.65 19.73 -43.53
N GLY A 25 -6.02 19.55 -42.26
CA GLY A 25 -5.18 19.06 -41.20
C GLY A 25 -5.89 17.87 -40.61
N ASP A 26 -5.33 16.74 -40.86
CA ASP A 26 -5.41 15.43 -40.26
C ASP A 26 -6.26 15.41 -38.97
N ASP A 27 -7.40 14.73 -39.04
CA ASP A 27 -8.22 14.35 -37.90
C ASP A 27 -7.47 13.30 -37.06
N GLY A 28 -6.43 13.73 -36.38
CA GLY A 28 -5.88 13.02 -35.25
C GLY A 28 -6.88 13.10 -34.11
N GLY A 29 -7.81 12.14 -34.03
CA GLY A 29 -8.66 11.94 -32.88
C GLY A 29 -7.78 11.97 -31.64
N LYS A 30 -7.94 13.01 -30.81
CA LYS A 30 -7.47 13.00 -29.44
C LYS A 30 -8.28 11.93 -28.71
N GLU A 31 -7.84 10.70 -28.79
CA GLU A 31 -8.09 9.75 -27.73
C GLU A 31 -7.65 10.48 -26.46
N GLN A 32 -8.60 10.85 -25.64
CA GLN A 32 -8.35 11.28 -24.27
C GLN A 32 -7.53 10.18 -23.64
N GLY A 33 -6.22 10.46 -23.51
CA GLY A 33 -5.25 9.50 -23.06
C GLY A 33 -5.70 8.90 -21.73
N LYS A 34 -5.87 7.58 -21.72
CA LYS A 34 -5.56 6.81 -20.53
C LYS A 34 -4.27 7.40 -19.99
N SER A 35 -4.32 7.99 -18.81
CA SER A 35 -3.14 8.47 -18.11
C SER A 35 -2.11 7.35 -18.20
N ALA A 36 -1.01 7.60 -18.88
CA ALA A 36 0.06 6.62 -18.96
C ALA A 36 0.52 6.42 -17.52
N GLN A 37 0.12 5.31 -16.91
CA GLN A 37 0.58 4.94 -15.58
C GLN A 37 2.09 4.86 -15.70
N GLY A 38 2.79 5.74 -14.95
CA GLY A 38 4.24 5.72 -14.91
C GLY A 38 4.70 4.32 -14.50
N ARG A 39 5.83 3.88 -15.07
CA ARG A 39 6.49 2.65 -14.61
C ARG A 39 7.53 3.03 -13.58
N ILE A 40 7.62 2.21 -12.54
CA ILE A 40 8.60 2.34 -11.47
C ILE A 40 9.33 1.02 -11.28
N GLU A 41 10.53 1.09 -10.73
CA GLU A 41 11.30 -0.09 -10.35
C GLU A 41 10.86 -0.61 -8.97
N ALA A 42 11.17 -1.88 -8.68
CA ALA A 42 10.82 -2.51 -7.41
C ALA A 42 11.31 -1.74 -6.17
N ARG A 43 12.48 -1.10 -6.25
CA ARG A 43 13.03 -0.29 -5.13
C ARG A 43 12.22 0.98 -4.82
N GLU A 44 11.39 1.44 -5.75
CA GLU A 44 10.53 2.61 -5.56
C GLU A 44 9.17 2.26 -4.96
N LEU A 45 8.85 0.94 -4.91
CA LEU A 45 7.62 0.43 -4.30
C LEU A 45 7.57 0.76 -2.80
N CYS A 46 6.37 0.76 -2.27
CA CYS A 46 6.13 1.05 -0.85
C CYS A 46 6.90 2.31 -0.39
N ARG A 47 7.04 3.31 -1.29
CA ARG A 47 7.72 4.61 -1.12
C ARG A 47 9.22 4.50 -0.84
N GLY A 48 9.86 3.51 -1.43
CA GLY A 48 11.29 3.28 -1.25
C GLY A 48 11.65 2.70 0.11
N ASN A 49 10.68 2.12 0.83
CA ASN A 49 10.92 1.48 2.13
C ASN A 49 11.24 -0.01 2.03
N LEU A 50 11.56 -0.53 0.85
CA LEU A 50 11.94 -1.93 0.69
C LEU A 50 13.44 -2.10 0.88
N SER A 51 13.84 -3.11 1.68
CA SER A 51 15.21 -3.61 1.73
C SER A 51 15.61 -4.28 0.40
N GLY A 52 16.91 -4.48 0.19
CA GLY A 52 17.38 -5.18 -1.02
C GLY A 52 16.74 -6.57 -1.17
N ASP A 53 16.70 -7.34 -0.10
CA ASP A 53 16.08 -8.68 -0.10
C ASP A 53 14.58 -8.62 -0.40
N ALA A 54 13.88 -7.55 0.03
CA ALA A 54 12.48 -7.35 -0.26
C ALA A 54 12.22 -6.94 -1.72
N VAL A 55 13.16 -6.24 -2.35
CA VAL A 55 13.15 -5.96 -3.79
C VAL A 55 13.19 -7.28 -4.58
N ASP A 56 14.12 -8.18 -4.25
CA ASP A 56 14.21 -9.50 -4.88
C ASP A 56 12.95 -10.34 -4.59
N ALA A 57 12.43 -10.26 -3.37
CA ALA A 57 11.22 -10.97 -2.97
C ALA A 57 10.00 -10.54 -3.78
N VAL A 58 9.76 -9.23 -3.97
CA VAL A 58 8.62 -8.74 -4.75
C VAL A 58 8.72 -9.15 -6.22
N GLN A 59 9.92 -9.12 -6.81
CA GLN A 59 10.13 -9.61 -8.16
C GLN A 59 9.85 -11.11 -8.28
N LEU A 60 10.24 -11.90 -7.29
CA LEU A 60 9.98 -13.33 -7.26
C LEU A 60 8.47 -13.64 -7.19
N ILE A 61 7.71 -13.00 -6.29
CA ILE A 61 6.29 -13.28 -6.09
C ILE A 61 5.40 -12.72 -7.21
N THR A 62 5.85 -11.71 -7.93
CA THR A 62 5.09 -11.09 -9.03
C THR A 62 5.54 -11.55 -10.41
N GLY A 63 6.76 -12.06 -10.52
CA GLY A 63 7.41 -12.36 -11.80
C GLY A 63 7.70 -11.11 -12.64
N ALA A 64 7.69 -9.91 -12.05
CA ALA A 64 7.84 -8.63 -12.74
C ALA A 64 9.07 -7.86 -12.25
N GLU A 65 9.68 -7.10 -13.14
CA GLU A 65 10.79 -6.18 -12.86
C GLU A 65 10.32 -4.71 -12.82
N GLU A 66 9.23 -4.40 -13.53
CA GLU A 66 8.61 -3.08 -13.58
C GLU A 66 7.18 -3.11 -13.02
N PHE A 67 6.81 -2.05 -12.35
CA PHE A 67 5.53 -1.90 -11.66
C PHE A 67 4.83 -0.60 -12.10
N SER A 68 3.56 -0.51 -11.80
CA SER A 68 2.79 0.71 -12.02
C SER A 68 2.95 1.67 -10.85
N SER A 69 3.08 2.96 -11.13
CA SER A 69 3.11 4.03 -10.12
C SER A 69 1.74 4.34 -9.48
N LEU A 70 0.79 3.41 -9.58
CA LEU A 70 -0.57 3.58 -9.00
C LEU A 70 -0.59 3.60 -7.47
N ASP A 71 0.49 3.24 -6.81
CA ASP A 71 0.52 3.31 -5.36
C ASP A 71 0.32 4.75 -4.91
N SER A 72 -0.83 4.98 -4.40
CA SER A 72 -1.28 6.26 -3.88
C SER A 72 -1.37 6.25 -2.36
N GLY A 73 -0.88 5.22 -1.69
CA GLY A 73 -0.92 5.18 -0.24
C GLY A 73 -0.38 6.48 0.38
N ASP A 74 -0.75 6.80 1.61
CA ASP A 74 -0.24 7.96 2.36
C ASP A 74 1.25 7.80 2.68
N LYS A 75 1.93 8.87 3.06
CA LYS A 75 3.30 8.76 3.57
C LYS A 75 3.31 7.83 4.78
N LEU A 76 4.36 7.04 4.95
CA LEU A 76 4.48 6.10 6.07
C LEU A 76 4.28 6.78 7.44
N GLU A 77 4.74 8.04 7.56
CA GLU A 77 4.52 8.88 8.74
C GLU A 77 3.02 9.16 8.98
N SER A 78 2.27 9.51 7.93
CA SER A 78 0.83 9.75 8.03
C SER A 78 0.07 8.47 8.36
N LEU A 79 0.50 7.35 7.80
CA LEU A 79 -0.05 6.03 8.13
C LEU A 79 0.21 5.66 9.59
N ALA A 80 1.45 5.83 10.06
CA ALA A 80 1.78 5.58 11.47
C ALA A 80 0.94 6.45 12.40
N GLN A 81 0.70 7.71 12.03
CA GLN A 81 -0.19 8.58 12.81
C GLN A 81 -1.64 8.08 12.79
N ALA A 82 -2.16 7.63 11.63
CA ALA A 82 -3.52 7.08 11.53
C ALA A 82 -3.70 5.83 12.42
N VAL A 83 -2.72 4.94 12.46
CA VAL A 83 -2.73 3.76 13.35
C VAL A 83 -2.77 4.17 14.83
N VAL A 84 -2.03 5.22 15.20
CA VAL A 84 -2.04 5.75 16.57
C VAL A 84 -3.38 6.41 16.91
N ASP A 85 -3.92 7.23 15.99
CA ASP A 85 -5.20 7.92 16.20
C ASP A 85 -6.35 6.90 16.38
N ASP A 86 -6.33 5.81 15.60
CA ASP A 86 -7.28 4.71 15.68
C ASP A 86 -7.19 3.99 17.04
N TYR A 87 -5.95 3.68 17.48
CA TYR A 87 -5.74 3.12 18.83
C TYR A 87 -6.27 4.02 19.95
N LEU A 88 -6.01 5.31 19.86
CA LEU A 88 -6.45 6.27 20.89
C LEU A 88 -7.98 6.46 20.91
N ALA A 89 -8.65 6.22 19.79
CA ALA A 89 -10.11 6.30 19.68
C ALA A 89 -10.81 5.03 20.15
N ASP A 90 -10.36 3.88 19.66
CA ASP A 90 -11.09 2.61 19.75
C ASP A 90 -10.29 1.48 20.45
N GLY A 91 -9.01 1.69 20.74
CA GLY A 91 -8.12 0.68 21.31
C GLY A 91 -7.65 -0.34 20.26
N VAL A 92 -7.44 -1.59 20.68
CA VAL A 92 -7.12 -2.69 19.78
C VAL A 92 -8.38 -3.21 19.08
N GLY A 93 -8.25 -3.75 17.86
CA GLY A 93 -9.37 -4.23 17.05
C GLY A 93 -10.06 -3.16 16.21
N GLY A 94 -9.42 -1.99 16.06
CA GLY A 94 -9.86 -0.90 15.20
C GLY A 94 -9.74 -1.18 13.69
N GLU A 95 -9.50 -0.15 12.90
CA GLU A 95 -9.49 -0.25 11.45
C GLU A 95 -8.23 -0.98 10.92
N THR A 96 -8.35 -1.49 9.70
CA THR A 96 -7.23 -2.04 8.94
C THR A 96 -6.72 -0.99 7.98
N HIS A 97 -5.44 -0.66 8.07
CA HIS A 97 -4.80 0.36 7.24
C HIS A 97 -3.99 -0.27 6.11
N ARG A 98 -4.13 0.26 4.89
CA ARG A 98 -3.32 -0.14 3.75
C ARG A 98 -1.93 0.51 3.86
N VAL A 99 -0.90 -0.32 4.02
CA VAL A 99 0.50 0.14 4.08
C VAL A 99 1.09 0.30 2.69
N CYS A 100 0.85 -0.69 1.83
CA CYS A 100 1.41 -0.72 0.48
C CYS A 100 0.50 -1.50 -0.47
N GLY A 101 0.27 -0.95 -1.66
CA GLY A 101 -0.35 -1.64 -2.77
C GLY A 101 0.63 -1.75 -3.93
N ILE A 102 0.88 -2.94 -4.44
CA ILE A 102 1.76 -3.19 -5.56
C ILE A 102 0.91 -3.55 -6.77
N TYR A 103 1.14 -2.84 -7.87
CA TYR A 103 0.34 -2.97 -9.08
C TYR A 103 1.23 -3.34 -10.26
N LEU A 104 0.89 -4.39 -10.97
CA LEU A 104 1.52 -4.71 -12.24
C LEU A 104 1.09 -3.73 -13.35
N PRO A 105 1.89 -3.56 -14.40
CA PRO A 105 1.51 -2.69 -15.52
C PRO A 105 0.16 -3.11 -16.12
N GLY A 106 -0.77 -2.17 -16.15
CA GLY A 106 -2.14 -2.42 -16.64
C GLY A 106 -3.16 -2.91 -15.60
N SER A 107 -2.71 -3.28 -14.40
CA SER A 107 -3.62 -3.60 -13.29
C SER A 107 -4.28 -2.33 -12.74
N THR A 108 -5.56 -2.44 -12.38
CA THR A 108 -6.34 -1.40 -11.69
C THR A 108 -6.61 -1.75 -10.23
N LEU A 109 -6.35 -2.98 -9.83
CA LEU A 109 -6.42 -3.48 -8.46
C LEU A 109 -5.02 -3.91 -8.04
N ALA A 110 -4.71 -3.81 -6.76
CA ALA A 110 -3.43 -4.26 -6.24
C ALA A 110 -3.24 -5.76 -6.50
N ASP A 111 -2.11 -6.11 -7.11
CA ASP A 111 -1.70 -7.49 -7.32
C ASP A 111 -1.14 -8.07 -6.02
N VAL A 112 -0.44 -7.23 -5.23
CA VAL A 112 -0.04 -7.54 -3.85
C VAL A 112 -0.52 -6.42 -2.95
N GLY A 113 -1.22 -6.77 -1.89
CA GLY A 113 -1.68 -5.84 -0.85
C GLY A 113 -0.98 -6.12 0.48
N ILE A 114 -0.53 -5.08 1.15
CA ILE A 114 0.01 -5.16 2.51
C ILE A 114 -0.80 -4.24 3.40
N ASP A 115 -1.38 -4.81 4.43
CA ASP A 115 -2.26 -4.14 5.39
C ASP A 115 -1.72 -4.32 6.81
N VAL A 116 -2.09 -3.41 7.71
CA VAL A 116 -1.80 -3.48 9.14
C VAL A 116 -3.04 -3.22 9.97
N SER A 117 -3.16 -3.92 11.09
CA SER A 117 -4.16 -3.70 12.13
C SER A 117 -3.52 -3.88 13.51
N LEU A 118 -4.18 -3.34 14.54
CA LEU A 118 -3.84 -3.63 15.93
C LEU A 118 -4.82 -4.69 16.44
N GLU A 119 -4.30 -5.73 17.09
CA GLU A 119 -5.08 -6.86 17.55
C GLU A 119 -4.77 -7.19 19.02
N ASP A 120 -5.68 -7.94 19.65
CA ASP A 120 -5.38 -8.59 20.90
C ASP A 120 -4.25 -9.61 20.71
N GLY A 121 -3.30 -9.63 21.63
CA GLY A 121 -2.21 -10.61 21.58
C GLY A 121 -2.67 -12.04 21.93
N ASP A 122 -3.94 -12.23 22.25
CA ASP A 122 -4.50 -13.51 22.64
C ASP A 122 -4.51 -14.50 21.48
N GLY A 123 -3.84 -15.63 21.65
CA GLY A 123 -3.77 -16.70 20.64
C GLY A 123 -2.69 -16.54 19.58
N VAL A 124 -1.90 -15.47 19.60
CA VAL A 124 -0.69 -15.35 18.78
C VAL A 124 0.34 -16.37 19.27
N GLY A 125 0.86 -17.20 18.36
CA GLY A 125 1.78 -18.27 18.71
C GLY A 125 1.13 -19.62 19.04
N ASP A 126 -0.20 -19.70 19.12
CA ASP A 126 -0.93 -20.93 19.47
C ASP A 126 -0.99 -21.98 18.33
N GLY A 127 -0.41 -21.70 17.18
CA GLY A 127 -0.34 -22.62 16.05
C GLY A 127 -1.69 -23.02 15.43
N LYS A 128 -2.75 -22.26 15.67
CA LYS A 128 -4.13 -22.55 15.23
C LYS A 128 -4.43 -22.18 13.78
N PHE A 129 -3.41 -22.00 12.96
CA PHE A 129 -3.64 -21.60 11.57
C PHE A 129 -3.97 -22.78 10.65
N ALA A 130 -4.81 -22.52 9.64
CA ALA A 130 -5.15 -23.50 8.62
C ALA A 130 -3.90 -24.13 8.01
N GLY A 131 -3.92 -25.41 7.72
CA GLY A 131 -2.78 -26.22 7.28
C GLY A 131 -2.05 -25.78 6.00
N SER A 132 -2.45 -24.63 5.40
CA SER A 132 -1.75 -24.00 4.28
C SER A 132 -0.61 -23.06 4.73
N PHE A 133 -0.59 -22.63 6.00
CA PHE A 133 0.46 -21.77 6.54
C PHE A 133 1.57 -22.59 7.18
N LYS A 134 2.80 -22.11 7.03
CA LYS A 134 3.97 -22.57 7.76
C LYS A 134 4.43 -21.46 8.70
N GLN A 135 4.81 -21.83 9.92
CA GLN A 135 5.32 -20.92 10.92
C GLN A 135 6.83 -20.71 10.75
N TYR A 136 7.27 -19.49 11.01
CA TYR A 136 8.67 -19.06 10.99
C TYR A 136 8.99 -18.27 12.25
N ASP A 137 10.22 -18.36 12.71
CA ASP A 137 10.74 -17.62 13.87
C ASP A 137 11.08 -16.18 13.43
N LEU A 138 10.07 -15.33 13.36
CA LEU A 138 10.17 -13.94 12.92
C LEU A 138 9.14 -13.10 13.67
N GLY A 139 9.62 -12.06 14.38
CA GLY A 139 8.79 -11.27 15.26
C GLY A 139 8.18 -12.09 16.40
N ARG A 140 6.98 -11.77 16.82
CA ARG A 140 6.23 -12.59 17.77
C ARG A 140 5.75 -13.90 17.13
N GLU A 141 5.33 -13.84 15.88
CA GLU A 141 4.99 -14.96 15.03
C GLU A 141 4.98 -14.55 13.55
N GLY A 142 5.67 -15.32 12.72
CA GLY A 142 5.63 -15.20 11.26
C GLY A 142 4.95 -16.40 10.63
N LEU A 143 3.95 -16.17 9.79
CA LEU A 143 3.17 -17.22 9.12
C LEU A 143 3.15 -16.99 7.63
N ALA A 144 3.41 -17.98 6.82
CA ALA A 144 3.33 -17.85 5.38
C ALA A 144 2.75 -19.07 4.67
N SER A 145 1.98 -18.78 3.63
CA SER A 145 1.60 -19.67 2.53
C SER A 145 2.20 -19.13 1.23
N PRO A 146 2.15 -19.87 0.11
CA PRO A 146 2.60 -19.35 -1.18
C PRO A 146 1.90 -18.07 -1.61
N ARG A 147 0.69 -17.82 -1.13
CA ARG A 147 -0.15 -16.68 -1.51
C ARG A 147 -0.24 -15.58 -0.46
N LYS A 148 0.00 -15.87 0.81
CA LYS A 148 -0.25 -14.96 1.93
C LYS A 148 0.87 -15.04 2.96
N ALA A 149 1.09 -13.93 3.65
CA ALA A 149 1.88 -13.92 4.88
C ALA A 149 1.20 -13.08 5.96
N VAL A 150 1.47 -13.41 7.21
CA VAL A 150 1.09 -12.64 8.39
C VAL A 150 2.30 -12.55 9.30
N LEU A 151 2.54 -11.38 9.83
CA LEU A 151 3.62 -11.11 10.78
C LEU A 151 3.04 -10.39 11.99
N TYR A 152 3.23 -10.97 13.16
CA TYR A 152 2.87 -10.36 14.43
C TYR A 152 4.13 -9.79 15.08
N ALA A 153 4.04 -8.52 15.52
CA ALA A 153 5.10 -7.81 16.19
C ALA A 153 4.53 -7.08 17.42
N GLU A 154 5.16 -7.25 18.57
CA GLU A 154 4.74 -6.60 19.80
C GLU A 154 5.42 -5.23 19.91
N CYS A 155 4.64 -4.17 19.77
CA CYS A 155 5.12 -2.79 19.81
C CYS A 155 4.87 -2.18 21.19
N VAL A 156 5.93 -1.78 21.86
CA VAL A 156 5.88 -0.90 23.04
C VAL A 156 6.32 0.49 22.58
N SER A 157 5.47 1.50 22.74
CA SER A 157 5.77 2.87 22.32
C SER A 157 5.01 3.86 23.20
N GLU A 158 5.59 5.02 23.46
CA GLU A 158 4.89 6.12 24.12
C GLU A 158 3.66 6.58 23.35
N LYS A 159 3.62 6.37 22.03
CA LYS A 159 2.44 6.66 21.19
C LYS A 159 1.24 5.78 21.52
N PHE A 160 1.48 4.63 22.15
CA PHE A 160 0.45 3.69 22.65
C PHE A 160 0.40 3.72 24.19
N GLU A 161 0.56 4.91 24.79
CA GLU A 161 0.51 5.11 26.24
C GLU A 161 1.55 4.25 27.02
N GLY A 162 2.62 3.83 26.33
CA GLY A 162 3.69 3.01 26.90
C GLY A 162 3.34 1.54 27.15
N GLY A 163 2.12 1.13 26.79
CA GLY A 163 1.68 -0.27 26.87
C GLY A 163 2.08 -1.08 25.61
N PRO A 164 2.19 -2.42 25.73
CA PRO A 164 2.37 -3.28 24.59
C PRO A 164 1.08 -3.36 23.75
N VAL A 165 1.22 -3.19 22.42
CA VAL A 165 0.16 -3.47 21.46
C VAL A 165 0.64 -4.52 20.47
N MET A 166 -0.25 -5.42 20.05
CA MET A 166 0.05 -6.40 19.03
C MET A 166 -0.27 -5.82 17.66
N LEU A 167 0.78 -5.59 16.88
CA LEU A 167 0.67 -5.18 15.48
C LEU A 167 0.63 -6.43 14.61
N ARG A 168 -0.42 -6.56 13.83
CA ARG A 168 -0.59 -7.58 12.82
C ARG A 168 -0.41 -6.98 11.44
N ALA A 169 0.65 -7.35 10.75
CA ALA A 169 0.84 -7.06 9.35
C ALA A 169 0.42 -8.26 8.49
N ALA A 170 -0.25 -8.02 7.37
CA ALA A 170 -0.73 -9.07 6.48
C ALA A 170 -0.42 -8.74 5.03
N LEU A 171 0.15 -9.71 4.32
CA LEU A 171 0.37 -9.67 2.88
C LEU A 171 -0.57 -10.64 2.18
N ASN A 172 -1.19 -10.18 1.09
CA ASN A 172 -2.05 -10.99 0.27
C ASN A 172 -1.74 -10.76 -1.21
N ASN A 173 -1.33 -11.81 -1.92
CA ASN A 173 -1.26 -11.82 -3.37
C ASN A 173 -2.67 -12.08 -3.92
N ARG A 174 -3.11 -11.26 -4.89
CA ARG A 174 -4.42 -11.41 -5.54
C ARG A 174 -4.54 -12.79 -6.20
N ASP A 175 -3.52 -13.17 -6.93
CA ASP A 175 -3.40 -14.46 -7.56
C ASP A 175 -2.31 -15.30 -6.86
N GLU A 176 -2.37 -16.61 -6.96
CA GLU A 176 -1.33 -17.46 -6.43
C GLU A 176 -0.10 -17.42 -7.35
N PRO A 177 1.07 -17.01 -6.83
CA PRO A 177 2.29 -16.97 -7.64
C PRO A 177 2.73 -18.36 -8.07
N ASP A 178 3.28 -18.45 -9.28
CA ASP A 178 3.91 -19.67 -9.77
C ASP A 178 5.28 -19.87 -9.12
N GLY A 179 5.63 -21.12 -8.77
CA GLY A 179 6.96 -21.44 -8.30
C GLY A 179 7.03 -22.40 -7.12
N ASP A 180 8.24 -22.49 -6.56
CA ASP A 180 8.46 -23.34 -5.38
C ASP A 180 7.79 -22.75 -4.14
N ALA A 181 6.95 -23.54 -3.52
CA ALA A 181 6.10 -23.10 -2.40
C ALA A 181 6.92 -22.59 -1.19
N GLU A 182 8.09 -23.16 -0.92
CA GLU A 182 8.93 -22.71 0.20
C GLU A 182 9.61 -21.37 -0.13
N ARG A 183 10.09 -21.21 -1.34
CA ARG A 183 10.65 -19.92 -1.79
C ARG A 183 9.60 -18.81 -1.76
N LEU A 184 8.37 -19.10 -2.21
CA LEU A 184 7.26 -18.14 -2.17
C LEU A 184 6.88 -17.74 -0.74
N ARG A 185 6.82 -18.69 0.20
CA ARG A 185 6.56 -18.39 1.62
C ARG A 185 7.61 -17.45 2.19
N LYS A 186 8.89 -17.77 1.97
CA LYS A 186 10.01 -16.94 2.44
C LYS A 186 9.97 -15.55 1.82
N ALA A 187 9.75 -15.45 0.51
CA ALA A 187 9.65 -14.17 -0.20
C ALA A 187 8.50 -13.31 0.32
N ASN A 188 7.30 -13.90 0.53
CA ASN A 188 6.17 -13.18 1.11
C ASN A 188 6.50 -12.62 2.51
N LEU A 189 7.16 -13.40 3.36
CA LEU A 189 7.57 -12.91 4.69
C LEU A 189 8.70 -11.89 4.62
N THR A 190 9.66 -12.03 3.72
CA THR A 190 10.75 -11.06 3.55
C THR A 190 10.20 -9.70 3.11
N LEU A 191 9.28 -9.69 2.16
CA LEU A 191 8.61 -8.46 1.73
C LEU A 191 7.79 -7.85 2.87
N LEU A 192 6.99 -8.65 3.55
CA LEU A 192 6.16 -8.21 4.67
C LEU A 192 7.01 -7.67 5.83
N HIS A 193 8.09 -8.36 6.18
CA HIS A 193 9.03 -7.93 7.21
C HIS A 193 9.61 -6.54 6.91
N SER A 194 10.10 -6.32 5.69
CA SER A 194 10.72 -5.05 5.31
C SER A 194 9.74 -3.87 5.49
N VAL A 195 8.51 -4.04 5.05
CA VAL A 195 7.47 -3.00 5.18
C VAL A 195 7.06 -2.81 6.65
N THR A 196 6.94 -3.91 7.40
CA THR A 196 6.59 -3.86 8.82
C THR A 196 7.70 -3.20 9.65
N LEU A 197 8.97 -3.52 9.37
CA LEU A 197 10.12 -2.92 10.04
C LEU A 197 10.12 -1.39 9.88
N ALA A 198 9.92 -0.90 8.66
CA ALA A 198 9.82 0.53 8.40
C ALA A 198 8.65 1.18 9.17
N LEU A 199 7.53 0.50 9.30
CA LEU A 199 6.37 1.01 10.04
C LEU A 199 6.62 1.04 11.56
N VAL A 200 7.17 -0.02 12.17
CA VAL A 200 7.45 -0.04 13.62
C VAL A 200 8.48 1.00 14.03
N GLU A 201 9.42 1.33 13.14
CA GLU A 201 10.35 2.45 13.35
C GLU A 201 9.62 3.80 13.36
N GLN A 202 8.66 4.02 12.46
CA GLN A 202 7.82 5.23 12.44
C GLN A 202 6.89 5.31 13.67
N LEU A 203 6.40 4.18 14.14
CA LEU A 203 5.61 4.08 15.36
C LEU A 203 6.45 4.32 16.62
N GLY A 204 7.78 4.26 16.53
CA GLY A 204 8.68 4.41 17.66
C GLY A 204 8.65 3.21 18.61
N CYS A 205 8.44 2.01 18.08
CA CYS A 205 8.44 0.80 18.88
C CYS A 205 9.84 0.51 19.45
N GLU A 206 9.90 0.21 20.75
CA GLU A 206 11.13 -0.23 21.42
C GLU A 206 11.68 -1.48 20.73
N ASP A 207 13.00 -1.59 20.65
CA ASP A 207 13.72 -2.71 20.04
C ASP A 207 13.13 -3.15 18.67
N ARG A 208 12.57 -2.20 17.90
CA ARG A 208 11.93 -2.46 16.61
C ARG A 208 10.83 -3.53 16.70
N ALA A 209 10.10 -3.58 17.80
CA ALA A 209 9.08 -4.58 18.08
C ALA A 209 9.58 -6.04 18.00
N GLY A 210 10.85 -6.27 18.34
CA GLY A 210 11.51 -7.58 18.26
C GLY A 210 11.84 -8.03 16.83
N LEU A 211 11.71 -7.17 15.83
CA LEU A 211 12.07 -7.50 14.45
C LEU A 211 13.57 -7.34 14.22
N PRO A 212 14.26 -8.33 13.63
CA PRO A 212 15.66 -8.21 13.23
C PRO A 212 15.82 -7.21 12.08
N GLU A 213 17.03 -6.76 11.82
CA GLU A 213 17.33 -5.84 10.71
C GLU A 213 17.04 -6.47 9.34
N THR A 214 17.21 -7.78 9.22
CA THR A 214 16.85 -8.57 8.03
C THR A 214 16.02 -9.77 8.44
N ALA A 215 15.14 -10.22 7.56
CA ALA A 215 14.24 -11.35 7.84
C ALA A 215 14.98 -12.69 8.09
N GLY A 216 16.22 -12.83 7.60
CA GLY A 216 17.04 -14.04 7.81
C GLY A 216 16.44 -15.33 7.23
N LEU A 217 15.60 -15.23 6.23
CA LEU A 217 14.85 -16.35 5.65
C LEU A 217 15.47 -16.91 4.36
N ALA A 218 16.74 -16.63 4.10
CA ALA A 218 17.45 -17.05 2.88
C ALA A 218 17.53 -18.58 2.73
#